data_995ba48463e3bd82ec88bf9d3aa71eb7
#
_entry.id   995ba48463e3bd82ec88bf9d3aa71eb7
#
_cell.length_a   1.000
_cell.length_b   1.000
_cell.length_c   1.000
_cell.angle_alpha   90.00
_cell.angle_beta   90.00
_cell.angle_gamma   90.00
#
_symmetry.space_group_name_H-M   'P 1'
#
loop_
_entity.id
_entity.type
_entity.pdbx_description
1 polymer ?
#
loop_
_entity_poly.entity_id
_entity_poly.type
_entity_poly.pdbx_seq_one_letter_code
_entity_poly.pdbx_strand_id
1 'polypeptide(L)'
;DKYQLTLKEMYAQKGWSRESVYRFVAETYRACRPDVVVTQDVNGEYGHGAHRAAADAAQAAIALAADEKYQEKMTHSEPWQVKKLYLHLYEQNPVKMDWRKPLAAFGGQTAFDLASRAFECHISQQRTDYHVEDFGPYDNSKFGLAYSAVGEDVQKDDFFENLE
;
A
#
# COMPACT_ATOMS: atom_id res chain seq x y z
N ASP A 1 18.42 -3.64 -0.59
CA ASP A 1 17.64 -3.94 -1.77
C ASP A 1 18.50 -3.75 -3.03
N LYS A 2 18.43 -4.71 -3.96
CA LYS A 2 19.05 -4.56 -5.27
C LYS A 2 18.05 -3.93 -6.22
N TYR A 3 18.46 -2.86 -6.87
CA TYR A 3 17.64 -2.15 -7.83
C TYR A 3 17.16 -3.09 -8.96
N GLN A 4 15.91 -2.89 -9.37
CA GLN A 4 15.32 -3.51 -10.56
C GLN A 4 15.21 -5.05 -10.54
N LEU A 5 15.27 -5.67 -9.38
CA LEU A 5 14.94 -7.09 -9.29
C LEU A 5 13.51 -7.36 -9.72
N THR A 6 13.32 -8.43 -10.49
CA THR A 6 12.00 -8.95 -10.81
C THR A 6 11.36 -9.62 -9.58
N LEU A 7 10.04 -9.82 -9.59
CA LEU A 7 9.35 -10.57 -8.55
C LEU A 7 9.94 -11.98 -8.35
N LYS A 8 10.32 -12.64 -9.44
CA LYS A 8 10.93 -13.97 -9.39
C LYS A 8 12.26 -13.94 -8.62
N GLU A 9 13.10 -12.97 -8.90
CA GLU A 9 14.40 -12.79 -8.23
C GLU A 9 14.22 -12.38 -6.76
N MET A 10 13.22 -11.55 -6.46
CA MET A 10 12.90 -11.19 -5.07
C MET A 10 12.50 -12.41 -4.25
N TYR A 11 11.56 -13.22 -4.75
CA TYR A 11 11.13 -14.43 -4.05
C TYR A 11 12.15 -15.58 -4.05
N ALA A 12 13.21 -15.48 -4.84
CA ALA A 12 14.34 -16.40 -4.82
C ALA A 12 15.43 -16.02 -3.79
N GLN A 13 15.28 -14.92 -3.05
CA GLN A 13 16.22 -14.54 -2.00
C GLN A 13 16.24 -15.59 -0.88
N LYS A 14 17.40 -15.77 -0.25
CA LYS A 14 17.57 -16.75 0.83
C LYS A 14 16.56 -16.51 1.97
N GLY A 15 15.79 -17.52 2.30
CA GLY A 15 14.77 -17.46 3.35
C GLY A 15 13.44 -16.87 2.92
N TRP A 16 13.29 -16.49 1.66
CA TRP A 16 12.05 -16.01 1.09
C TRP A 16 11.40 -17.06 0.18
N SER A 17 10.10 -17.05 0.11
CA SER A 17 9.31 -17.66 -0.94
C SER A 17 8.04 -16.84 -1.12
N ARG A 18 7.43 -16.92 -2.29
CA ARG A 18 6.14 -16.25 -2.54
C ARG A 18 5.11 -16.67 -1.49
N GLU A 19 4.99 -17.96 -1.22
CA GLU A 19 4.05 -18.50 -0.24
C GLU A 19 4.29 -17.96 1.17
N SER A 20 5.55 -17.92 1.64
CA SER A 20 5.87 -17.40 2.97
C SER A 20 5.57 -15.91 3.14
N VAL A 21 5.83 -15.11 2.10
CA VAL A 21 5.55 -13.68 2.11
C VAL A 21 4.04 -13.41 2.07
N TYR A 22 3.31 -14.10 1.20
CA TYR A 22 1.85 -13.98 1.11
C TYR A 22 1.17 -14.36 2.42
N ARG A 23 1.60 -15.47 3.03
CA ARG A 23 1.10 -15.90 4.34
C ARG A 23 1.36 -14.84 5.40
N PHE A 24 2.57 -14.31 5.47
CA PHE A 24 2.93 -13.28 6.44
C PHE A 24 2.02 -12.05 6.34
N VAL A 25 1.75 -11.57 5.11
CA VAL A 25 0.86 -10.43 4.89
C VAL A 25 -0.60 -10.78 5.22
N ALA A 26 -1.06 -11.98 4.86
CA ALA A 26 -2.41 -12.42 5.17
C ALA A 26 -2.63 -12.59 6.69
N GLU A 27 -1.64 -13.11 7.42
CA GLU A 27 -1.66 -13.14 8.89
C GLU A 27 -1.73 -11.72 9.49
N THR A 28 -0.98 -10.79 8.91
CA THR A 28 -1.02 -9.39 9.32
C THR A 28 -2.41 -8.79 9.11
N TYR A 29 -3.06 -9.07 7.96
CA TYR A 29 -4.43 -8.62 7.71
C TYR A 29 -5.43 -9.21 8.72
N ARG A 30 -5.33 -10.48 9.07
CA ARG A 30 -6.16 -11.10 10.10
C ARG A 30 -5.92 -10.52 11.49
N ALA A 31 -4.67 -10.21 11.82
CA ALA A 31 -4.31 -9.64 13.11
C ALA A 31 -4.75 -8.17 13.26
N CYS A 32 -4.49 -7.36 12.23
CA CYS A 32 -4.74 -5.91 12.27
C CYS A 32 -6.15 -5.54 11.82
N ARG A 33 -6.83 -6.41 11.06
CA ARG A 33 -8.19 -6.23 10.52
C ARG A 33 -8.38 -4.89 9.79
N PRO A 34 -7.54 -4.54 8.82
CA PRO A 34 -7.67 -3.29 8.10
C PRO A 34 -8.87 -3.33 7.16
N ASP A 35 -9.70 -2.27 7.17
CA ASP A 35 -10.71 -2.07 6.14
C ASP A 35 -10.09 -1.60 4.84
N VAL A 36 -9.09 -0.72 4.93
CA VAL A 36 -8.36 -0.15 3.80
C VAL A 36 -6.89 -0.49 3.88
N VAL A 37 -6.33 -0.90 2.76
CA VAL A 37 -4.89 -1.08 2.56
C VAL A 37 -4.42 -0.12 1.48
N VAL A 38 -3.33 0.58 1.75
CA VAL A 38 -2.64 1.45 0.78
C VAL A 38 -1.21 0.95 0.66
N THR A 39 -0.74 0.73 -0.57
CA THR A 39 0.61 0.18 -0.78
C THR A 39 1.27 0.71 -2.06
N GLN A 40 2.38 0.13 -2.42
CA GLN A 40 3.33 0.54 -3.44
C GLN A 40 2.82 0.34 -4.87
N ASP A 41 3.52 0.95 -5.84
CA ASP A 41 3.36 0.67 -7.26
C ASP A 41 3.69 -0.79 -7.60
N VAL A 42 2.88 -1.42 -8.44
CA VAL A 42 3.11 -2.78 -8.95
C VAL A 42 4.42 -2.92 -9.74
N ASN A 43 4.89 -1.83 -10.33
CA ASN A 43 6.16 -1.76 -11.03
C ASN A 43 7.34 -1.51 -10.10
N GLY A 44 7.06 -1.24 -8.84
CA GLY A 44 8.00 -0.90 -7.79
C GLY A 44 8.41 0.57 -7.83
N GLU A 45 8.37 1.24 -6.68
CA GLU A 45 8.87 2.60 -6.55
C GLU A 45 10.32 2.65 -7.02
N TYR A 46 10.64 3.54 -7.93
CA TYR A 46 11.97 3.66 -8.56
C TYR A 46 12.50 2.36 -9.18
N GLY A 47 11.60 1.40 -9.49
CA GLY A 47 11.98 0.10 -10.04
C GLY A 47 12.52 -0.90 -9.01
N HIS A 48 12.40 -0.64 -7.71
CA HIS A 48 12.90 -1.52 -6.66
C HIS A 48 12.09 -2.81 -6.54
N GLY A 49 12.77 -3.95 -6.53
CA GLY A 49 12.14 -5.27 -6.43
C GLY A 49 11.37 -5.49 -5.13
N ALA A 50 11.85 -4.94 -4.00
CA ALA A 50 11.15 -5.04 -2.72
C ALA A 50 9.78 -4.37 -2.74
N HIS A 51 9.65 -3.21 -3.41
CA HIS A 51 8.37 -2.52 -3.57
C HIS A 51 7.41 -3.32 -4.47
N ARG A 52 7.93 -3.97 -5.53
CA ARG A 52 7.15 -4.91 -6.36
C ARG A 52 6.62 -6.07 -5.55
N ALA A 53 7.46 -6.67 -4.69
CA ALA A 53 7.06 -7.78 -3.83
C ALA A 53 6.02 -7.34 -2.78
N ALA A 54 6.12 -6.12 -2.26
CA ALA A 54 5.14 -5.56 -1.33
C ALA A 54 3.77 -5.40 -2.00
N ALA A 55 3.71 -4.81 -3.19
CA ALA A 55 2.47 -4.64 -3.95
C ALA A 55 1.84 -5.98 -4.37
N ASP A 56 2.66 -6.93 -4.83
CA ASP A 56 2.22 -8.29 -5.22
C ASP A 56 1.64 -9.05 -4.00
N ALA A 57 2.34 -9.02 -2.88
CA ALA A 57 1.91 -9.70 -1.66
C ALA A 57 0.65 -9.07 -1.06
N ALA A 58 0.54 -7.74 -1.05
CA ALA A 58 -0.64 -7.05 -0.55
C ALA A 58 -1.90 -7.44 -1.32
N GLN A 59 -1.83 -7.54 -2.64
CA GLN A 59 -2.94 -7.98 -3.49
C GLN A 59 -3.31 -9.45 -3.24
N ALA A 60 -2.32 -10.35 -3.27
CA ALA A 60 -2.54 -11.79 -3.10
C ALA A 60 -3.07 -12.14 -1.70
N ALA A 61 -2.64 -11.43 -0.68
CA ALA A 61 -3.00 -11.67 0.70
C ALA A 61 -4.47 -11.38 1.02
N ILE A 62 -5.17 -10.56 0.23
CA ILE A 62 -6.60 -10.25 0.44
C ILE A 62 -7.43 -11.54 0.39
N ALA A 63 -7.28 -12.32 -0.66
CA ALA A 63 -8.02 -13.56 -0.82
C ALA A 63 -7.64 -14.59 0.25
N LEU A 64 -6.34 -14.69 0.59
CA LEU A 64 -5.86 -15.62 1.61
C LEU A 64 -6.36 -15.25 3.02
N ALA A 65 -6.40 -13.96 3.34
CA ALA A 65 -6.91 -13.51 4.64
C ALA A 65 -8.40 -13.78 4.81
N ALA A 66 -9.18 -13.71 3.74
CA ALA A 66 -10.62 -13.96 3.74
C ALA A 66 -11.00 -15.46 3.68
N ASP A 67 -10.09 -16.34 3.25
CA ASP A 67 -10.39 -17.77 3.07
C ASP A 67 -10.42 -18.52 4.40
N GLU A 68 -11.61 -18.95 4.83
CA GLU A 68 -11.81 -19.75 6.03
C GLU A 68 -11.01 -21.06 6.04
N LYS A 69 -10.73 -21.63 4.87
CA LYS A 69 -9.99 -22.88 4.72
C LYS A 69 -8.47 -22.71 4.87
N TYR A 70 -7.99 -21.46 4.79
CA TYR A 70 -6.56 -21.15 4.93
C TYR A 70 -6.15 -21.01 6.40
N GLN A 71 -6.69 -21.86 7.30
CA GLN A 71 -6.48 -21.78 8.75
C GLN A 71 -5.24 -22.54 9.23
N GLU A 72 -4.93 -23.70 8.64
CA GLU A 72 -3.89 -24.61 9.14
C GLU A 72 -2.48 -24.01 9.18
N LYS A 73 -2.26 -22.92 8.46
CA LYS A 73 -0.95 -22.27 8.31
C LYS A 73 -0.86 -20.92 8.99
N MET A 74 -1.91 -20.49 9.70
CA MET A 74 -2.00 -19.16 10.29
C MET A 74 -2.09 -19.20 11.81
N THR A 75 -1.44 -18.25 12.49
CA THR A 75 -1.53 -18.06 13.93
C THR A 75 -2.82 -17.39 14.35
N HIS A 76 -3.36 -16.50 13.51
CA HIS A 76 -4.67 -15.88 13.69
C HIS A 76 -5.71 -16.61 12.86
N SER A 77 -6.65 -17.31 13.51
CA SER A 77 -7.61 -18.21 12.87
C SER A 77 -8.79 -17.50 12.22
N GLU A 78 -9.20 -16.35 12.75
CA GLU A 78 -10.39 -15.64 12.26
C GLU A 78 -10.13 -14.99 10.91
N PRO A 79 -10.88 -15.37 9.86
CA PRO A 79 -10.78 -14.73 8.55
C PRO A 79 -11.06 -13.23 8.62
N TRP A 80 -10.44 -12.48 7.73
CA TRP A 80 -10.68 -11.05 7.61
C TRP A 80 -10.79 -10.62 6.15
N GLN A 81 -11.88 -9.94 5.82
CA GLN A 81 -12.10 -9.36 4.50
C GLN A 81 -11.63 -7.91 4.48
N VAL A 82 -10.47 -7.66 3.86
CA VAL A 82 -10.08 -6.29 3.48
C VAL A 82 -11.11 -5.74 2.52
N LYS A 83 -11.63 -4.56 2.78
CA LYS A 83 -12.70 -3.95 1.95
C LYS A 83 -12.14 -3.25 0.72
N LYS A 84 -11.01 -2.57 0.84
CA LYS A 84 -10.42 -1.78 -0.26
C LYS A 84 -8.90 -1.88 -0.29
N LEU A 85 -8.33 -1.90 -1.50
CA LEU A 85 -6.88 -1.79 -1.72
C LEU A 85 -6.60 -0.70 -2.74
N TYR A 86 -5.75 0.24 -2.36
CA TYR A 86 -5.21 1.27 -3.24
C TYR A 86 -3.73 1.04 -3.51
N LEU A 87 -3.33 1.26 -4.75
CA LEU A 87 -1.93 1.16 -5.18
C LEU A 87 -1.43 2.52 -5.65
N HIS A 88 -0.21 2.84 -5.30
CA HIS A 88 0.47 4.03 -5.80
C HIS A 88 0.66 3.94 -7.31
N LEU A 89 0.53 5.05 -8.02
CA LEU A 89 0.63 5.17 -9.47
C LEU A 89 -0.32 4.26 -10.27
N TYR A 90 -1.37 3.72 -9.65
CA TYR A 90 -2.35 2.89 -10.33
C TYR A 90 -3.37 3.77 -11.06
N GLU A 91 -3.47 3.58 -12.39
CA GLU A 91 -4.22 4.50 -13.24
C GLU A 91 -5.73 4.29 -13.22
N GLN A 92 -6.20 3.11 -12.76
CA GLN A 92 -7.62 2.80 -12.72
C GLN A 92 -8.26 3.34 -11.44
N ASN A 93 -9.50 3.87 -11.59
CA ASN A 93 -10.27 4.42 -10.45
C ASN A 93 -9.43 5.35 -9.55
N PRO A 94 -8.83 6.41 -10.10
CA PRO A 94 -7.89 7.24 -9.37
C PRO A 94 -8.61 8.06 -8.28
N VAL A 95 -8.01 8.12 -7.10
CA VAL A 95 -8.42 9.02 -6.02
C VAL A 95 -7.98 10.46 -6.35
N LYS A 96 -8.81 11.43 -6.00
CA LYS A 96 -8.62 12.86 -6.26
C LYS A 96 -8.60 13.69 -4.96
N MET A 97 -7.93 13.18 -3.94
CA MET A 97 -7.81 13.91 -2.67
C MET A 97 -7.05 15.22 -2.84
N ASP A 98 -7.51 16.25 -2.13
CA ASP A 98 -6.78 17.50 -2.02
C ASP A 98 -5.74 17.39 -0.89
N TRP A 99 -4.53 17.03 -1.24
CA TRP A 99 -3.39 16.89 -0.34
C TRP A 99 -2.92 18.20 0.29
N ARG A 100 -3.34 19.34 -0.26
CA ARG A 100 -2.99 20.69 0.22
C ARG A 100 -4.11 21.36 1.01
N LYS A 101 -5.22 20.66 1.25
CA LYS A 101 -6.29 21.12 2.12
C LYS A 101 -5.80 21.17 3.57
N PRO A 102 -5.96 22.30 4.28
CA PRO A 102 -5.63 22.38 5.70
C PRO A 102 -6.45 21.40 6.54
N LEU A 103 -5.78 20.66 7.40
CA LEU A 103 -6.37 19.66 8.30
C LEU A 103 -6.51 20.25 9.71
N ALA A 104 -7.73 20.47 10.17
CA ALA A 104 -8.01 21.05 11.49
C ALA A 104 -7.40 20.22 12.64
N ALA A 105 -7.46 18.88 12.54
CA ALA A 105 -6.87 17.97 13.52
C ALA A 105 -5.35 18.09 13.68
N PHE A 106 -4.67 18.70 12.69
CA PHE A 106 -3.22 18.89 12.67
C PHE A 106 -2.82 20.38 12.70
N GLY A 107 -3.67 21.23 13.30
CA GLY A 107 -3.38 22.65 13.48
C GLY A 107 -3.31 23.45 12.18
N GLY A 108 -4.01 23.00 11.14
CA GLY A 108 -4.04 23.65 9.84
C GLY A 108 -2.91 23.23 8.89
N GLN A 109 -2.05 22.31 9.30
CA GLN A 109 -1.07 21.70 8.38
C GLN A 109 -1.78 20.85 7.33
N THR A 110 -1.20 20.74 6.14
CA THR A 110 -1.71 19.90 5.06
C THR A 110 -1.15 18.46 5.14
N ALA A 111 -1.75 17.52 4.44
CA ALA A 111 -1.19 16.19 4.31
C ALA A 111 0.21 16.23 3.65
N PHE A 112 0.42 17.15 2.70
CA PHE A 112 1.71 17.36 2.05
C PHE A 112 2.78 17.84 3.05
N ASP A 113 2.46 18.80 3.94
CA ASP A 113 3.39 19.29 4.97
C ASP A 113 3.79 18.16 5.93
N LEU A 114 2.80 17.32 6.34
CA LEU A 114 3.04 16.21 7.24
C LEU A 114 3.89 15.12 6.59
N ALA A 115 3.61 14.78 5.33
CA ALA A 115 4.39 13.82 4.56
C ALA A 115 5.84 14.29 4.36
N SER A 116 6.04 15.56 4.04
CA SER A 116 7.37 16.16 3.89
C SER A 116 8.18 16.07 5.19
N ARG A 117 7.58 16.40 6.33
CA ARG A 117 8.23 16.24 7.64
C ARG A 117 8.50 14.79 8.01
N ALA A 118 7.59 13.86 7.67
CA ALA A 118 7.82 12.44 7.89
C ALA A 118 8.98 11.92 7.03
N PHE A 119 9.11 12.42 5.80
CA PHE A 119 10.21 12.08 4.91
C PHE A 119 11.57 12.56 5.47
N GLU A 120 11.65 13.70 6.13
CA GLU A 120 12.85 14.18 6.81
C GLU A 120 13.37 13.24 7.89
N CYS A 121 12.48 12.39 8.44
CA CYS A 121 12.86 11.35 9.42
C CYS A 121 13.56 10.15 8.77
N HIS A 122 13.62 10.06 7.45
CA HIS A 122 14.25 8.97 6.71
C HIS A 122 15.77 9.14 6.62
N ILE A 123 16.45 9.02 7.76
CA ILE A 123 17.85 9.40 7.98
C ILE A 123 18.82 8.77 6.97
N SER A 124 18.58 7.53 6.55
CA SER A 124 19.46 6.81 5.60
C SER A 124 19.39 7.35 4.18
N GLN A 125 18.42 8.20 3.86
CA GLN A 125 18.18 8.72 2.51
C GLN A 125 18.05 10.25 2.49
N GLN A 126 18.56 10.94 3.50
CA GLN A 126 18.61 12.40 3.53
C GLN A 126 19.56 12.93 2.46
N ARG A 127 19.01 13.12 1.27
CA ARG A 127 19.68 13.79 0.16
C ARG A 127 18.95 15.11 -0.09
N THR A 128 19.70 16.14 -0.39
CA THR A 128 19.19 17.50 -0.61
C THR A 128 18.29 17.64 -1.83
N ASP A 129 18.32 16.63 -2.71
CA ASP A 129 17.57 16.55 -3.96
C ASP A 129 16.31 15.64 -3.85
N TYR A 130 16.02 15.10 -2.66
CA TYR A 130 14.88 14.21 -2.45
C TYR A 130 13.85 14.87 -1.55
N HIS A 131 12.63 15.00 -2.02
CA HIS A 131 11.50 15.55 -1.27
C HIS A 131 10.19 14.92 -1.73
N VAL A 132 9.13 15.12 -0.96
CA VAL A 132 7.79 14.69 -1.36
C VAL A 132 7.31 15.52 -2.54
N GLU A 133 6.81 14.86 -3.59
CA GLU A 133 6.36 15.48 -4.82
C GLU A 133 4.89 15.12 -5.11
N ASP A 134 4.12 16.08 -5.61
CA ASP A 134 2.77 15.90 -6.12
C ASP A 134 2.71 16.10 -7.65
N PHE A 135 3.81 15.83 -8.32
CA PHE A 135 3.98 15.90 -9.77
C PHE A 135 5.03 14.90 -10.27
N GLY A 136 5.12 14.76 -11.60
CA GLY A 136 6.13 13.90 -12.22
C GLY A 136 5.83 12.41 -12.18
N PRO A 137 6.84 11.57 -12.50
CA PRO A 137 6.65 10.13 -12.64
C PRO A 137 6.43 9.39 -11.33
N TYR A 138 6.80 9.99 -10.20
CA TYR A 138 6.65 9.41 -8.85
C TYR A 138 5.78 10.28 -7.94
N ASP A 139 4.77 10.90 -8.53
CA ASP A 139 3.82 11.76 -7.85
C ASP A 139 3.16 11.05 -6.66
N ASN A 140 3.50 11.47 -5.45
CA ASN A 140 3.06 10.86 -4.19
C ASN A 140 1.55 11.03 -3.92
N SER A 141 0.85 11.82 -4.72
CA SER A 141 -0.60 12.03 -4.61
C SER A 141 -1.42 11.05 -5.47
N LYS A 142 -0.79 10.26 -6.33
CA LYS A 142 -1.45 9.36 -7.28
C LYS A 142 -1.69 7.97 -6.72
N PHE A 143 -2.92 7.70 -6.35
CA PHE A 143 -3.38 6.37 -5.96
C PHE A 143 -4.62 5.98 -6.76
N GLY A 144 -4.77 4.69 -7.04
CA GLY A 144 -5.97 4.15 -7.66
C GLY A 144 -6.49 2.92 -6.94
N LEU A 145 -7.81 2.72 -6.99
CA LEU A 145 -8.50 1.60 -6.37
C LEU A 145 -8.26 0.33 -7.20
N ALA A 146 -7.44 -0.57 -6.67
CA ALA A 146 -7.10 -1.84 -7.32
C ALA A 146 -8.05 -2.99 -6.94
N TYR A 147 -8.66 -2.90 -5.76
CA TYR A 147 -9.63 -3.88 -5.28
C TYR A 147 -10.67 -3.21 -4.38
N SER A 148 -11.94 -3.64 -4.52
CA SER A 148 -13.01 -3.29 -3.61
C SER A 148 -14.00 -4.43 -3.44
N ALA A 149 -14.36 -4.74 -2.19
CA ALA A 149 -15.45 -5.62 -1.82
C ALA A 149 -16.76 -4.85 -1.56
N VAL A 150 -16.72 -3.50 -1.60
CA VAL A 150 -17.82 -2.61 -1.23
C VAL A 150 -18.31 -1.71 -2.38
N GLY A 151 -17.88 -2.01 -3.60
CA GLY A 151 -18.23 -1.23 -4.80
C GLY A 151 -17.16 -0.21 -5.19
N GLU A 152 -17.39 0.43 -6.33
CA GLU A 152 -16.47 1.46 -6.86
C GLU A 152 -16.67 2.79 -6.14
N ASP A 153 -15.60 3.56 -6.04
CA ASP A 153 -15.66 4.93 -5.54
C ASP A 153 -16.30 5.86 -6.57
N VAL A 154 -17.20 6.70 -6.12
CA VAL A 154 -17.92 7.68 -6.94
C VAL A 154 -17.34 9.09 -6.72
N GLN A 155 -17.16 9.51 -5.48
CA GLN A 155 -16.64 10.82 -5.11
C GLN A 155 -15.12 10.88 -5.28
N LYS A 156 -14.43 9.82 -4.86
CA LYS A 156 -12.97 9.64 -5.03
C LYS A 156 -12.14 10.71 -4.34
N ASP A 157 -12.66 11.27 -3.25
CA ASP A 157 -12.02 12.34 -2.50
C ASP A 157 -11.27 11.85 -1.26
N ASP A 158 -11.44 10.57 -0.92
CA ASP A 158 -10.66 9.88 0.12
C ASP A 158 -10.56 8.36 -0.14
N PHE A 159 -9.95 7.61 0.78
CA PHE A 159 -9.84 6.16 0.72
C PHE A 159 -10.99 5.41 1.41
N PHE A 160 -11.94 6.11 2.04
CA PHE A 160 -12.91 5.53 2.97
C PHE A 160 -14.33 5.51 2.43
N GLU A 161 -14.55 5.94 1.20
CA GLU A 161 -15.86 5.91 0.56
C GLU A 161 -16.46 4.50 0.60
N ASN A 162 -17.78 4.38 0.87
CA ASN A 162 -18.52 3.11 1.05
C ASN A 162 -18.09 2.24 2.25
N LEU A 163 -17.35 2.79 3.19
CA LEU A 163 -17.04 2.13 4.46
C LEU A 163 -18.01 2.67 5.53
N GLU A 164 -19.07 1.92 5.81
CA GLU A 164 -19.99 2.16 6.94
C GLU A 164 -19.74 1.13 8.05
#